data_48e5a6501d32093072e90feae071247b
#
_entry.id   48e5a6501d32093072e90feae071247b
#
_cell.length_a   1.000
_cell.length_b   1.000
_cell.length_c   1.000
_cell.angle_alpha   90.00
_cell.angle_beta   90.00
_cell.angle_gamma   90.00
#
_symmetry.space_group_name_H-M   'P 1'
#
loop_
_entity.id
_entity.type
_entity.pdbx_description
1 polymer ?
#
loop_
_entity_poly.entity_id
_entity_poly.type
_entity_poly.pdbx_seq_one_letter_code
_entity_poly.pdbx_strand_id
1 'polypeptide(L)'
;YVFIDEIQDIDSFEIALRSLLLHEDIDLYCTGSNANLLSGDISGYLSGRFIAIEVYSLSYVEFLDFHNLEDHPDTLELYLKYGGLPYLKHLPLEDAVVFEYLKNIYNTIVYRDIINRYAIRNTPFLEQLVLFLAGNIGSLFSSKKISDFLKSQHVNIAPNQVQTYIQYLENAFLLHKVTRYDIIGKRIFEINEKYYFENLGIRNGIWGYRLEDRGKIMENVVYNHLLF
;
A
#
# COMPACT_ATOMS: atom_id res chain seq x y z
N TYR A 1 17.08 1.84 -24.67
CA TYR A 1 16.29 1.80 -23.44
C TYR A 1 17.16 2.23 -22.28
N VAL A 2 16.64 3.10 -21.40
CA VAL A 2 17.25 3.50 -20.13
C VAL A 2 16.29 3.15 -19.00
N PHE A 3 16.78 2.38 -18.03
CA PHE A 3 16.02 1.98 -16.85
C PHE A 3 16.64 2.62 -15.62
N ILE A 4 15.83 3.33 -14.83
CA ILE A 4 16.25 3.99 -13.60
C ILE A 4 15.34 3.45 -12.48
N ASP A 5 15.94 2.74 -11.54
CA ASP A 5 15.24 2.19 -10.39
C ASP A 5 15.30 3.15 -9.21
N GLU A 6 14.21 3.24 -8.43
CA GLU A 6 14.06 4.10 -7.24
C GLU A 6 14.51 5.55 -7.51
N ILE A 7 13.90 6.17 -8.53
CA ILE A 7 14.29 7.49 -9.04
C ILE A 7 14.35 8.59 -7.95
N GLN A 8 13.56 8.43 -6.90
CA GLN A 8 13.51 9.37 -5.77
C GLN A 8 14.80 9.39 -4.93
N ASP A 9 15.68 8.42 -5.10
CA ASP A 9 16.97 8.38 -4.39
C ASP A 9 18.05 9.20 -5.10
N ILE A 10 17.71 9.79 -6.26
CA ILE A 10 18.60 10.64 -7.05
C ILE A 10 18.23 12.12 -6.81
N ASP A 11 19.18 12.88 -6.30
CA ASP A 11 18.99 14.32 -6.10
C ASP A 11 18.74 15.04 -7.43
N SER A 12 17.69 15.89 -7.47
CA SER A 12 17.34 16.68 -8.65
C SER A 12 17.11 15.84 -9.92
N PHE A 13 16.58 14.63 -9.77
CA PHE A 13 16.35 13.69 -10.88
C PHE A 13 15.50 14.29 -12.00
N GLU A 14 14.61 15.25 -11.71
CA GLU A 14 13.73 15.91 -12.68
C GLU A 14 14.55 16.63 -13.77
N ILE A 15 15.70 17.19 -13.40
CA ILE A 15 16.59 17.86 -14.34
C ILE A 15 17.23 16.85 -15.29
N ALA A 16 17.67 15.71 -14.74
CA ALA A 16 18.25 14.61 -15.51
C ALA A 16 17.22 14.02 -16.48
N LEU A 17 15.99 13.75 -16.00
CA LEU A 17 14.89 13.24 -16.84
C LEU A 17 14.58 14.20 -18.00
N ARG A 18 14.47 15.50 -17.74
CA ARG A 18 14.24 16.50 -18.81
C ARG A 18 15.34 16.51 -19.85
N SER A 19 16.58 16.33 -19.43
CA SER A 19 17.72 16.26 -20.35
C SER A 19 17.67 15.00 -21.21
N LEU A 20 17.37 13.84 -20.61
CA LEU A 20 17.25 12.56 -21.31
C LEU A 20 16.07 12.55 -22.30
N LEU A 21 14.95 13.19 -21.97
CA LEU A 21 13.79 13.30 -22.85
C LEU A 21 13.99 14.20 -24.07
N LEU A 22 15.14 14.90 -24.19
CA LEU A 22 15.50 15.62 -25.41
C LEU A 22 16.10 14.69 -26.49
N HIS A 23 16.45 13.46 -26.14
CA HIS A 23 17.00 12.48 -27.06
C HIS A 23 15.86 11.62 -27.62
N GLU A 24 15.62 11.72 -28.93
CA GLU A 24 14.54 11.01 -29.62
C GLU A 24 14.79 9.50 -29.78
N ASP A 25 16.00 9.03 -29.54
CA ASP A 25 16.45 7.65 -29.65
C ASP A 25 16.44 6.88 -28.32
N ILE A 26 15.91 7.51 -27.25
CA ILE A 26 15.89 6.94 -25.89
C ILE A 26 14.45 6.70 -25.46
N ASP A 27 14.14 5.44 -25.11
CA ASP A 27 12.97 5.08 -24.31
C ASP A 27 13.39 5.02 -22.83
N LEU A 28 12.74 5.81 -21.99
CA LEU A 28 13.09 5.97 -20.58
C LEU A 28 12.03 5.33 -19.67
N TYR A 29 12.46 4.43 -18.81
CA TYR A 29 11.63 3.77 -17.80
C TYR A 29 12.17 4.07 -16.42
N CYS A 30 11.31 4.58 -15.55
CA CYS A 30 11.68 4.90 -14.17
C CYS A 30 10.74 4.18 -13.20
N THR A 31 11.28 3.65 -12.11
CA THR A 31 10.48 3.12 -11.02
C THR A 31 10.55 4.03 -9.80
N GLY A 32 9.57 3.91 -8.92
CA GLY A 32 9.58 4.57 -7.63
C GLY A 32 8.52 4.00 -6.70
N SER A 33 8.86 3.91 -5.43
CA SER A 33 8.03 3.33 -4.37
C SER A 33 7.08 4.34 -3.72
N ASN A 34 6.77 5.48 -4.37
CA ASN A 34 5.93 6.52 -3.78
C ASN A 34 4.99 7.18 -4.77
N ALA A 35 3.69 7.21 -4.45
CA ALA A 35 2.64 7.81 -5.26
C ALA A 35 2.82 9.32 -5.51
N ASN A 36 3.45 10.06 -4.60
CA ASN A 36 3.68 11.50 -4.76
C ASN A 36 4.68 11.83 -5.88
N LEU A 37 5.56 10.89 -6.24
CA LEU A 37 6.45 11.07 -7.37
C LEU A 37 5.67 11.27 -8.68
N LEU A 38 4.50 10.64 -8.79
CA LEU A 38 3.70 10.67 -10.00
C LEU A 38 2.71 11.84 -10.05
N SER A 39 2.30 12.40 -8.90
CA SER A 39 1.19 13.33 -8.81
C SER A 39 1.56 14.82 -8.69
N GLY A 40 2.72 15.15 -8.12
CA GLY A 40 3.06 16.54 -7.80
C GLY A 40 4.23 17.09 -8.63
N ASP A 41 5.41 16.66 -8.27
CA ASP A 41 6.63 17.26 -8.78
C ASP A 41 6.96 16.84 -10.22
N ILE A 42 6.79 15.55 -10.55
CA ILE A 42 7.06 15.05 -11.91
C ILE A 42 6.05 15.58 -12.91
N SER A 43 4.76 15.64 -12.58
CA SER A 43 3.74 16.10 -13.52
C SER A 43 3.95 17.57 -13.95
N GLY A 44 4.42 18.41 -13.03
CA GLY A 44 4.78 19.80 -13.32
C GLY A 44 6.04 19.92 -14.19
N TYR A 45 7.06 19.14 -13.90
CA TYR A 45 8.35 19.20 -14.61
C TYR A 45 8.33 18.51 -15.97
N LEU A 46 7.63 17.37 -16.11
CA LEU A 46 7.58 16.62 -17.37
C LEU A 46 6.42 17.02 -18.30
N SER A 47 5.51 17.89 -17.82
CA SER A 47 4.45 18.49 -18.67
C SER A 47 3.66 17.47 -19.49
N GLY A 48 3.26 16.35 -18.87
CA GLY A 48 2.47 15.30 -19.55
C GLY A 48 3.24 14.40 -20.51
N ARG A 49 4.58 14.40 -20.47
CA ARG A 49 5.45 13.55 -21.32
C ARG A 49 5.78 12.21 -20.68
N PHE A 50 4.88 11.64 -19.89
CA PHE A 50 5.06 10.33 -19.28
C PHE A 50 3.73 9.60 -19.17
N ILE A 51 3.80 8.29 -19.08
CA ILE A 51 2.68 7.40 -18.74
C ILE A 51 3.02 6.76 -17.40
N ALA A 52 2.13 6.93 -16.43
CA ALA A 52 2.25 6.25 -15.15
C ALA A 52 1.60 4.87 -15.25
N ILE A 53 2.32 3.86 -14.80
CA ILE A 53 1.84 2.48 -14.70
C ILE A 53 1.93 2.07 -13.24
N GLU A 54 0.78 1.83 -12.63
CA GLU A 54 0.72 1.29 -11.27
C GLU A 54 0.92 -0.23 -11.33
N VAL A 55 1.84 -0.73 -10.51
CA VAL A 55 2.15 -2.16 -10.41
C VAL A 55 1.71 -2.65 -9.04
N TYR A 56 0.68 -3.48 -9.04
CA TYR A 56 0.11 -4.08 -7.83
C TYR A 56 0.77 -5.42 -7.49
N SER A 57 0.54 -5.92 -6.27
CA SER A 57 0.83 -7.31 -5.93
C SER A 57 0.07 -8.26 -6.86
N LEU A 58 0.59 -9.46 -7.07
CA LEU A 58 -0.04 -10.46 -7.93
C LEU A 58 -1.51 -10.69 -7.54
N SER A 59 -2.39 -10.70 -8.53
CA SER A 59 -3.74 -11.23 -8.41
C SER A 59 -3.71 -12.73 -8.08
N TYR A 60 -4.84 -13.31 -7.69
CA TYR A 60 -4.90 -14.75 -7.38
C TYR A 60 -4.51 -15.61 -8.59
N VAL A 61 -4.95 -15.24 -9.78
CA VAL A 61 -4.60 -15.98 -11.01
C VAL A 61 -3.11 -15.90 -11.30
N GLU A 62 -2.52 -14.70 -11.19
CA GLU A 62 -1.08 -14.53 -11.35
C GLU A 62 -0.28 -15.27 -10.26
N PHE A 63 -0.79 -15.30 -9.01
CA PHE A 63 -0.18 -16.09 -7.94
C PHE A 63 -0.14 -17.58 -8.27
N LEU A 64 -1.23 -18.15 -8.82
CA LEU A 64 -1.26 -19.52 -9.28
C LEU A 64 -0.20 -19.78 -10.35
N ASP A 65 -0.14 -18.93 -11.37
CA ASP A 65 0.82 -19.03 -12.47
C ASP A 65 2.27 -18.93 -11.97
N PHE A 66 2.56 -17.94 -11.12
CA PHE A 66 3.90 -17.74 -10.56
C PHE A 66 4.39 -18.93 -9.72
N HIS A 67 3.50 -19.53 -8.96
CA HIS A 67 3.83 -20.66 -8.08
C HIS A 67 3.65 -22.03 -8.74
N ASN A 68 3.16 -22.09 -9.99
CA ASN A 68 2.76 -23.31 -10.70
C ASN A 68 1.76 -24.15 -9.87
N LEU A 69 0.75 -23.49 -9.33
CA LEU A 69 -0.30 -24.10 -8.52
C LEU A 69 -1.60 -24.19 -9.32
N GLU A 70 -2.40 -25.19 -9.00
CA GLU A 70 -3.76 -25.32 -9.55
C GLU A 70 -4.77 -24.57 -8.67
N ASP A 71 -5.90 -24.16 -9.29
CA ASP A 71 -7.00 -23.53 -8.57
C ASP A 71 -7.68 -24.55 -7.66
N HIS A 72 -7.47 -24.43 -6.37
CA HIS A 72 -7.99 -25.29 -5.32
C HIS A 72 -8.27 -24.47 -4.05
N PRO A 73 -9.24 -24.86 -3.20
CA PRO A 73 -9.49 -24.16 -1.94
C PRO A 73 -8.24 -23.95 -1.05
N ASP A 74 -7.33 -24.92 -1.02
CA ASP A 74 -6.10 -24.80 -0.23
C ASP A 74 -5.14 -23.77 -0.80
N THR A 75 -5.04 -23.65 -2.12
CA THR A 75 -4.23 -22.62 -2.79
C THR A 75 -4.81 -21.22 -2.61
N LEU A 76 -6.14 -21.11 -2.60
CA LEU A 76 -6.80 -19.87 -2.23
C LEU A 76 -6.48 -19.47 -0.78
N GLU A 77 -6.49 -20.41 0.15
CA GLU A 77 -6.10 -20.14 1.55
C GLU A 77 -4.65 -19.69 1.66
N LEU A 78 -3.72 -20.24 0.88
CA LEU A 78 -2.34 -19.77 0.82
C LEU A 78 -2.26 -18.30 0.36
N TYR A 79 -3.01 -17.96 -0.70
CA TYR A 79 -3.07 -16.60 -1.21
C TYR A 79 -3.68 -15.62 -0.20
N LEU A 80 -4.81 -15.99 0.43
CA LEU A 80 -5.45 -15.19 1.47
C LEU A 80 -4.52 -14.95 2.66
N LYS A 81 -3.66 -15.92 2.96
CA LYS A 81 -2.75 -15.89 4.09
C LYS A 81 -1.45 -15.13 3.80
N TYR A 82 -0.83 -15.37 2.66
CA TYR A 82 0.51 -14.87 2.35
C TYR A 82 0.52 -13.69 1.38
N GLY A 83 -0.62 -13.43 0.71
CA GLY A 83 -0.72 -12.36 -0.28
C GLY A 83 0.00 -12.68 -1.58
N GLY A 84 0.15 -11.65 -2.42
CA GLY A 84 0.64 -11.77 -3.80
C GLY A 84 2.02 -11.13 -4.05
N LEU A 85 2.94 -11.05 -3.06
CA LEU A 85 4.28 -10.54 -3.36
C LEU A 85 5.04 -11.52 -4.25
N PRO A 86 5.58 -11.09 -5.41
CA PRO A 86 6.19 -12.00 -6.39
C PRO A 86 7.38 -12.80 -5.84
N TYR A 87 8.17 -12.23 -4.94
CA TYR A 87 9.35 -12.89 -4.37
C TYR A 87 9.03 -14.13 -3.54
N LEU A 88 7.78 -14.29 -3.09
CA LEU A 88 7.33 -15.50 -2.36
C LEU A 88 7.56 -16.78 -3.15
N LYS A 89 7.61 -16.71 -4.49
CA LYS A 89 7.97 -17.86 -5.36
C LYS A 89 9.30 -18.50 -5.00
N HIS A 90 10.23 -17.74 -4.45
CA HIS A 90 11.60 -18.20 -4.12
C HIS A 90 11.71 -18.68 -2.68
N LEU A 91 10.63 -18.66 -1.91
CA LEU A 91 10.59 -19.07 -0.52
C LEU A 91 9.72 -20.32 -0.32
N PRO A 92 10.05 -21.18 0.64
CA PRO A 92 9.09 -22.19 1.07
C PRO A 92 7.87 -21.50 1.68
N LEU A 93 6.66 -21.91 1.25
CA LEU A 93 5.39 -21.35 1.74
C LEU A 93 5.08 -21.91 3.15
N GLU A 94 5.95 -21.61 4.10
CA GLU A 94 5.85 -21.97 5.50
C GLU A 94 5.73 -20.70 6.36
N ASP A 95 4.90 -20.76 7.38
CA ASP A 95 4.57 -19.58 8.22
C ASP A 95 5.78 -18.85 8.76
N ALA A 96 6.73 -19.60 9.31
CA ALA A 96 7.94 -19.03 9.92
C ALA A 96 8.78 -18.23 8.92
N VAL A 97 8.92 -18.73 7.69
CA VAL A 97 9.74 -18.09 6.64
C VAL A 97 9.00 -16.92 6.00
N VAL A 98 7.74 -17.17 5.60
CA VAL A 98 6.96 -16.17 4.87
C VAL A 98 6.65 -14.96 5.75
N PHE A 99 6.19 -15.16 6.98
CA PHE A 99 5.87 -14.02 7.87
C PHE A 99 7.10 -13.24 8.33
N GLU A 100 8.27 -13.89 8.46
CA GLU A 100 9.52 -13.17 8.70
C GLU A 100 9.88 -12.27 7.51
N TYR A 101 9.80 -12.79 6.29
CA TYR A 101 10.01 -12.02 5.08
C TYR A 101 9.04 -10.84 4.97
N LEU A 102 7.73 -11.08 5.13
CA LEU A 102 6.69 -10.05 5.05
C LEU A 102 6.87 -8.96 6.11
N LYS A 103 7.30 -9.34 7.32
CA LYS A 103 7.63 -8.40 8.39
C LYS A 103 8.83 -7.53 8.03
N ASN A 104 9.84 -8.10 7.39
CA ASN A 104 11.02 -7.35 6.93
C ASN A 104 10.64 -6.35 5.83
N ILE A 105 9.77 -6.73 4.87
CA ILE A 105 9.22 -5.82 3.86
C ILE A 105 8.42 -4.69 4.52
N TYR A 106 7.52 -5.01 5.43
CA TYR A 106 6.77 -4.01 6.19
C TYR A 106 7.69 -3.02 6.90
N ASN A 107 8.70 -3.51 7.61
CA ASN A 107 9.66 -2.67 8.29
C ASN A 107 10.41 -1.74 7.32
N THR A 108 10.81 -2.26 6.16
CA THR A 108 11.48 -1.46 5.12
C THR A 108 10.57 -0.34 4.63
N ILE A 109 9.32 -0.63 4.29
CA ILE A 109 8.33 0.38 3.87
C ILE A 109 8.15 1.43 4.95
N VAL A 110 7.93 1.01 6.20
CA VAL A 110 7.66 1.94 7.30
C VAL A 110 8.88 2.82 7.60
N TYR A 111 10.07 2.25 7.68
CA TYR A 111 11.26 3.04 8.04
C TYR A 111 11.76 3.89 6.88
N ARG A 112 11.91 3.34 5.68
CA ARG A 112 12.48 4.05 4.52
C ARG A 112 11.46 5.03 3.92
N ASP A 113 10.28 4.51 3.59
CA ASP A 113 9.35 5.25 2.74
C ASP A 113 8.38 6.13 3.52
N ILE A 114 8.25 5.91 4.85
CA ILE A 114 7.37 6.70 5.70
C ILE A 114 8.16 7.49 6.74
N ILE A 115 8.82 6.83 7.69
CA ILE A 115 9.46 7.52 8.82
C ILE A 115 10.57 8.47 8.35
N ASN A 116 11.50 7.99 7.56
CA ASN A 116 12.62 8.81 7.08
C ASN A 116 12.16 9.89 6.12
N ARG A 117 11.29 9.55 5.17
CA ARG A 117 10.81 10.49 4.14
C ARG A 117 10.03 11.67 4.73
N TYR A 118 9.13 11.40 5.67
CA TYR A 118 8.29 12.44 6.29
C TYR A 118 8.82 12.93 7.63
N ALA A 119 10.04 12.53 8.02
CA ALA A 119 10.69 12.89 9.28
C ALA A 119 9.78 12.67 10.50
N ILE A 120 9.09 11.52 10.54
CA ILE A 120 8.12 11.20 11.58
C ILE A 120 8.82 11.01 12.92
N ARG A 121 8.39 11.78 13.92
CA ARG A 121 8.92 11.69 15.29
C ARG A 121 8.08 10.77 16.19
N ASN A 122 6.78 10.68 15.94
CA ASN A 122 5.86 9.87 16.74
C ASN A 122 5.66 8.50 16.12
N THR A 123 6.71 7.67 16.15
CA THR A 123 6.67 6.30 15.61
C THR A 123 5.73 5.38 16.36
N PRO A 124 5.59 5.47 17.73
CA PRO A 124 4.62 4.64 18.45
C PRO A 124 3.18 4.87 17.98
N PHE A 125 2.83 6.12 17.66
CA PHE A 125 1.51 6.41 17.11
C PHE A 125 1.33 5.78 15.72
N LEU A 126 2.32 5.88 14.83
CA LEU A 126 2.26 5.26 13.51
C LEU A 126 2.02 3.75 13.62
N GLU A 127 2.74 3.07 14.50
CA GLU A 127 2.58 1.62 14.74
C GLU A 127 1.17 1.27 15.23
N GLN A 128 0.63 2.03 16.20
CA GLN A 128 -0.73 1.83 16.71
C GLN A 128 -1.79 2.09 15.63
N LEU A 129 -1.59 3.10 14.79
CA LEU A 129 -2.48 3.39 13.67
C LEU A 129 -2.48 2.24 12.65
N VAL A 130 -1.31 1.73 12.28
CA VAL A 130 -1.21 0.60 11.35
C VAL A 130 -1.87 -0.66 11.92
N LEU A 131 -1.63 -0.97 13.21
CA LEU A 131 -2.30 -2.08 13.90
C LEU A 131 -3.82 -1.92 13.90
N PHE A 132 -4.32 -0.70 14.19
CA PHE A 132 -5.75 -0.43 14.16
C PHE A 132 -6.32 -0.67 12.76
N LEU A 133 -5.69 -0.16 11.72
CA LEU A 133 -6.13 -0.33 10.33
C LEU A 133 -6.09 -1.81 9.90
N ALA A 134 -5.03 -2.55 10.26
CA ALA A 134 -4.89 -3.96 9.95
C ALA A 134 -5.97 -4.84 10.61
N GLY A 135 -6.37 -4.52 11.84
CA GLY A 135 -7.46 -5.23 12.54
C GLY A 135 -8.87 -4.87 12.04
N ASN A 136 -8.99 -3.74 11.31
CA ASN A 136 -10.28 -3.18 10.94
C ASN A 136 -10.44 -2.97 9.42
N ILE A 137 -9.73 -3.75 8.59
CA ILE A 137 -9.87 -3.69 7.12
C ILE A 137 -11.35 -3.81 6.70
N GLY A 138 -11.74 -3.07 5.66
CA GLY A 138 -13.10 -3.06 5.14
C GLY A 138 -14.16 -2.40 6.03
N SER A 139 -13.80 -1.99 7.25
CA SER A 139 -14.73 -1.32 8.17
C SER A 139 -14.78 0.19 7.90
N LEU A 140 -15.94 0.80 8.16
CA LEU A 140 -16.16 2.24 7.96
C LEU A 140 -15.67 3.04 9.17
N PHE A 141 -14.66 3.88 8.96
CA PHE A 141 -14.14 4.80 9.98
C PHE A 141 -14.02 6.23 9.47
N SER A 142 -14.05 7.18 10.39
CA SER A 142 -13.57 8.54 10.17
C SER A 142 -12.30 8.78 10.97
N SER A 143 -11.45 9.70 10.54
CA SER A 143 -10.25 10.09 11.28
C SER A 143 -10.57 10.52 12.73
N LYS A 144 -11.76 11.08 12.96
CA LYS A 144 -12.24 11.40 14.30
C LYS A 144 -12.47 10.13 15.13
N LYS A 145 -13.15 9.11 14.60
CA LYS A 145 -13.37 7.84 15.31
C LYS A 145 -12.07 7.14 15.64
N ILE A 146 -11.10 7.18 14.71
CA ILE A 146 -9.75 6.62 14.93
C ILE A 146 -9.05 7.39 16.04
N SER A 147 -9.08 8.73 16.00
CA SER A 147 -8.51 9.59 17.04
C SER A 147 -9.13 9.31 18.43
N ASP A 148 -10.46 9.22 18.51
CA ASP A 148 -11.19 8.95 19.76
C ASP A 148 -10.84 7.55 20.31
N PHE A 149 -10.73 6.54 19.44
CA PHE A 149 -10.29 5.19 19.83
C PHE A 149 -8.87 5.21 20.39
N LEU A 150 -7.92 5.81 19.67
CA LEU A 150 -6.52 5.90 20.10
C LEU A 150 -6.37 6.68 21.40
N LYS A 151 -7.19 7.73 21.59
CA LYS A 151 -7.25 8.47 22.84
C LYS A 151 -7.70 7.59 24.02
N SER A 152 -8.64 6.65 23.81
CA SER A 152 -9.03 5.67 24.84
C SER A 152 -7.90 4.70 25.20
N GLN A 153 -6.90 4.55 24.32
CA GLN A 153 -5.67 3.79 24.55
C GLN A 153 -4.52 4.68 25.06
N HIS A 154 -4.81 5.87 25.57
CA HIS A 154 -3.84 6.85 26.05
C HIS A 154 -2.92 7.46 24.98
N VAL A 155 -3.26 7.31 23.70
CA VAL A 155 -2.56 7.96 22.58
C VAL A 155 -3.34 9.21 22.16
N ASN A 156 -2.87 10.38 22.60
CA ASN A 156 -3.54 11.65 22.32
C ASN A 156 -3.07 12.22 20.97
N ILE A 157 -3.95 12.19 19.95
CA ILE A 157 -3.67 12.68 18.61
C ILE A 157 -4.89 13.37 18.01
N ALA A 158 -4.66 14.44 17.27
CA ALA A 158 -5.73 15.17 16.61
C ALA A 158 -6.19 14.45 15.31
N PRO A 159 -7.49 14.52 14.93
CA PRO A 159 -8.01 13.87 13.73
C PRO A 159 -7.29 14.24 12.43
N ASN A 160 -6.85 15.48 12.27
CA ASN A 160 -6.09 15.92 11.11
C ASN A 160 -4.70 15.27 11.03
N GLN A 161 -4.05 15.02 12.16
CA GLN A 161 -2.80 14.25 12.17
C GLN A 161 -3.04 12.78 11.78
N VAL A 162 -4.14 12.17 12.22
CA VAL A 162 -4.53 10.82 11.76
C VAL A 162 -4.65 10.80 10.23
N GLN A 163 -5.34 11.79 9.63
CA GLN A 163 -5.44 11.89 8.16
C GLN A 163 -4.08 12.01 7.48
N THR A 164 -3.19 12.84 8.03
CA THR A 164 -1.83 13.02 7.48
C THR A 164 -1.05 11.71 7.49
N TYR A 165 -1.11 10.95 8.59
CA TYR A 165 -0.40 9.67 8.66
C TYR A 165 -1.01 8.60 7.74
N ILE A 166 -2.34 8.59 7.60
CA ILE A 166 -3.01 7.72 6.61
C ILE A 166 -2.54 8.08 5.19
N GLN A 167 -2.45 9.36 4.86
CA GLN A 167 -1.93 9.79 3.56
C GLN A 167 -0.49 9.31 3.32
N TYR A 168 0.36 9.29 4.35
CA TYR A 168 1.71 8.74 4.21
C TYR A 168 1.72 7.23 3.94
N LEU A 169 0.78 6.49 4.57
CA LEU A 169 0.61 5.06 4.32
C LEU A 169 0.09 4.78 2.90
N GLU A 170 -0.83 5.61 2.39
CA GLU A 170 -1.31 5.55 1.00
C GLU A 170 -0.18 5.86 0.01
N ASN A 171 0.57 6.93 0.25
CA ASN A 171 1.68 7.33 -0.60
C ASN A 171 2.79 6.28 -0.69
N ALA A 172 2.96 5.46 0.36
CA ALA A 172 3.90 4.34 0.39
C ALA A 172 3.28 3.02 -0.15
N PHE A 173 2.13 3.08 -0.79
CA PHE A 173 1.40 1.93 -1.33
C PHE A 173 1.17 0.81 -0.30
N LEU A 174 1.09 1.14 0.99
CA LEU A 174 0.79 0.15 2.01
C LEU A 174 -0.70 -0.16 2.09
N LEU A 175 -1.54 0.84 1.85
CA LEU A 175 -2.99 0.71 1.88
C LEU A 175 -3.69 1.64 0.89
N HIS A 176 -4.92 1.30 0.59
CA HIS A 176 -5.85 2.09 -0.21
C HIS A 176 -6.95 2.65 0.67
N LYS A 177 -7.23 3.93 0.51
CA LYS A 177 -8.37 4.59 1.11
C LYS A 177 -9.52 4.67 0.11
N VAL A 178 -10.70 4.19 0.51
CA VAL A 178 -11.89 4.18 -0.32
C VAL A 178 -12.98 5.03 0.33
N THR A 179 -13.38 6.07 -0.35
CA THR A 179 -14.47 6.94 0.06
C THR A 179 -15.82 6.31 -0.31
N ARG A 180 -16.82 6.51 0.54
CA ARG A 180 -18.17 6.09 0.22
C ARG A 180 -18.71 6.88 -0.97
N TYR A 181 -19.22 6.17 -1.96
CA TYR A 181 -19.99 6.76 -3.04
C TYR A 181 -21.49 6.68 -2.73
N ASP A 182 -22.17 7.83 -2.62
CA ASP A 182 -23.62 7.89 -2.40
C ASP A 182 -24.30 8.39 -3.66
N ILE A 183 -24.99 7.47 -4.35
CA ILE A 183 -25.68 7.73 -5.63
C ILE A 183 -26.93 8.63 -5.43
N ILE A 184 -27.57 8.60 -4.26
CA ILE A 184 -28.90 9.16 -4.06
C ILE A 184 -28.89 10.44 -3.20
N GLY A 185 -27.88 10.65 -2.37
CA GLY A 185 -28.02 11.48 -1.18
C GLY A 185 -27.27 12.79 -1.12
N LYS A 186 -26.58 13.29 -2.12
CA LYS A 186 -25.78 14.55 -2.04
C LYS A 186 -24.83 14.65 -0.81
N ARG A 187 -24.58 13.54 -0.12
CA ARG A 187 -23.75 13.46 1.10
C ARG A 187 -22.31 13.07 0.75
N ILE A 188 -21.73 13.74 -0.24
CA ILE A 188 -20.32 13.57 -0.66
C ILE A 188 -19.36 13.90 0.50
N PHE A 189 -19.85 14.56 1.52
CA PHE A 189 -19.07 15.04 2.67
C PHE A 189 -19.26 14.24 3.97
N GLU A 190 -20.00 13.13 3.98
CA GLU A 190 -20.01 12.22 5.13
C GLU A 190 -18.78 11.32 5.08
N ILE A 191 -17.85 11.63 5.93
CA ILE A 191 -16.44 11.28 5.98
C ILE A 191 -16.25 9.89 6.66
N ASN A 192 -16.94 8.87 6.18
CA ASN A 192 -16.61 7.50 6.54
C ASN A 192 -15.91 6.84 5.37
N GLU A 193 -14.71 6.37 5.61
CA GLU A 193 -13.82 5.77 4.64
C GLU A 193 -13.59 4.30 5.01
N LYS A 194 -13.35 3.45 4.01
CA LYS A 194 -12.83 2.10 4.19
C LYS A 194 -11.36 2.09 3.85
N TYR A 195 -10.62 1.20 4.50
CA TYR A 195 -9.21 1.01 4.24
C TYR A 195 -8.94 -0.45 3.89
N TYR A 196 -8.17 -0.67 2.82
CA TYR A 196 -7.76 -1.98 2.36
C TYR A 196 -6.24 -1.99 2.22
N PHE A 197 -5.60 -3.08 2.62
CA PHE A 197 -4.18 -3.25 2.41
C PHE A 197 -3.92 -3.64 0.95
N GLU A 198 -2.88 -3.05 0.38
CA GLU A 198 -2.43 -3.41 -0.96
C GLU A 198 -2.02 -4.88 -1.00
N ASN A 199 -1.28 -5.35 0.02
CA ASN A 199 -0.89 -6.74 0.16
C ASN A 199 -1.41 -7.35 1.47
N LEU A 200 -2.21 -8.42 1.34
CA LEU A 200 -2.79 -9.11 2.51
C LEU A 200 -1.76 -9.86 3.35
N GLY A 201 -0.70 -10.36 2.73
CA GLY A 201 0.38 -11.02 3.46
C GLY A 201 1.05 -10.06 4.43
N ILE A 202 1.30 -8.82 4.01
CA ILE A 202 1.83 -7.76 4.90
C ILE A 202 0.85 -7.49 6.04
N ARG A 203 -0.45 -7.31 5.73
CA ARG A 203 -1.49 -7.14 6.76
C ARG A 203 -1.50 -8.29 7.76
N ASN A 204 -1.41 -9.51 7.28
CA ASN A 204 -1.43 -10.70 8.12
C ASN A 204 -0.12 -10.86 8.94
N GLY A 205 1.01 -10.43 8.39
CA GLY A 205 2.28 -10.36 9.11
C GLY A 205 2.26 -9.38 10.29
N ILE A 206 1.46 -8.30 10.18
CA ILE A 206 1.29 -7.28 11.22
C ILE A 206 0.27 -7.70 12.28
N TRP A 207 -0.91 -8.17 11.86
CA TRP A 207 -2.07 -8.43 12.72
C TRP A 207 -2.23 -9.90 13.11
N GLY A 208 -1.65 -10.79 12.33
CA GLY A 208 -1.87 -12.22 12.37
C GLY A 208 -3.00 -12.67 11.43
N TYR A 209 -2.86 -13.87 10.88
CA TYR A 209 -3.89 -14.53 10.10
C TYR A 209 -4.87 -15.23 11.03
N ARG A 210 -6.16 -14.85 10.98
CA ARG A 210 -7.23 -15.40 11.81
C ARG A 210 -8.42 -15.77 10.95
N LEU A 211 -8.97 -16.94 11.15
CA LEU A 211 -10.17 -17.40 10.42
C LEU A 211 -11.39 -16.51 10.65
N GLU A 212 -11.47 -15.86 11.81
CA GLU A 212 -12.53 -14.90 12.16
C GLU A 212 -12.52 -13.66 11.25
N ASP A 213 -11.35 -13.29 10.72
CA ASP A 213 -11.17 -12.15 9.80
C ASP A 213 -11.44 -12.53 8.34
N ARG A 214 -11.74 -13.81 8.01
CA ARG A 214 -11.84 -14.29 6.63
C ARG A 214 -12.77 -13.46 5.76
N GLY A 215 -13.91 -13.04 6.27
CA GLY A 215 -14.84 -12.18 5.54
C GLY A 215 -14.25 -10.84 5.14
N LYS A 216 -13.50 -10.21 6.06
CA LYS A 216 -12.80 -8.95 5.81
C LYS A 216 -11.64 -9.13 4.85
N ILE A 217 -10.89 -10.23 4.99
CA ILE A 217 -9.78 -10.58 4.09
C ILE A 217 -10.31 -10.80 2.67
N MET A 218 -11.40 -11.53 2.49
CA MET A 218 -12.05 -11.73 1.20
C MET A 218 -12.54 -10.41 0.58
N GLU A 219 -13.13 -9.53 1.39
CA GLU A 219 -13.54 -8.19 0.92
C GLU A 219 -12.33 -7.39 0.40
N ASN A 220 -11.20 -7.45 1.10
CA ASN A 220 -9.96 -6.80 0.66
C ASN A 220 -9.43 -7.43 -0.65
N VAL A 221 -9.47 -8.76 -0.78
CA VAL A 221 -9.09 -9.44 -2.04
C VAL A 221 -9.95 -8.97 -3.20
N VAL A 222 -11.28 -8.98 -3.01
CA VAL A 222 -12.20 -8.51 -4.05
C VAL A 222 -11.90 -7.06 -4.43
N TYR A 223 -11.66 -6.20 -3.45
CA TYR A 223 -11.28 -4.81 -3.72
C TYR A 223 -9.99 -4.74 -4.57
N ASN A 224 -8.93 -5.42 -4.16
CA ASN A 224 -7.67 -5.39 -4.88
C ASN A 224 -7.83 -5.91 -6.33
N HIS A 225 -8.65 -6.95 -6.56
CA HIS A 225 -8.93 -7.48 -7.90
C HIS A 225 -9.81 -6.55 -8.77
N LEU A 226 -10.45 -5.55 -8.21
CA LEU A 226 -11.18 -4.53 -8.97
C LEU A 226 -10.30 -3.36 -9.42
N LEU A 227 -9.03 -3.33 -8.99
CA LEU A 227 -8.05 -2.32 -9.41
C LEU A 227 -7.34 -2.69 -10.73
N PHE A 228 -7.41 -3.97 -11.12
CA PHE A 228 -6.83 -4.50 -12.38
C PHE A 228 -7.69 -4.21 -13.61
#